data_75d2990fe5f555ae4bbb73f7df607e44
#
_entry.id   75d2990fe5f555ae4bbb73f7df607e44
#
_cell.length_a   1.000
_cell.length_b   1.000
_cell.length_c   1.000
_cell.angle_alpha   90.00
_cell.angle_beta   90.00
_cell.angle_gamma   90.00
#
_symmetry.space_group_name_H-M   'P 1'
#
loop_
_entity.id
_entity.type
_entity.pdbx_description
1 polymer ?
#
loop_
_entity_poly.entity_id
_entity_poly.type
_entity_poly.pdbx_seq_one_letter_code
_entity_poly.pdbx_strand_id
1 'polypeptide(L)'
;MNINRTTTAMLDALHDAGNADVWEQFDRRYRPILIGFARNLGLTDQDSADIAQETLARFLSEYRDGRYDREKGRLGAWLVGIARYRILDLRRRSAGKYQLAGESAIVDLDDEKNLSKVWEDERRHAVLRIAMEELQANSRTDPKTIKVFEMLMVHSVPPQSVADELEISVHDVYLAKSRVAQRLRKIVERIESEYDDDA
;
A
#
# COMPACT_ATOMS: atom_id res chain seq x y z
N MET A 1 -12.94 14.18 5.12
CA MET A 1 -12.45 13.28 6.17
C MET A 1 -10.94 13.39 6.21
N ASN A 2 -10.36 13.78 7.35
CA ASN A 2 -8.92 14.06 7.43
C ASN A 2 -8.12 12.75 7.40
N ILE A 3 -7.54 12.43 6.25
CA ILE A 3 -6.59 11.31 6.05
C ILE A 3 -5.20 11.68 6.64
N ASN A 4 -5.04 12.88 7.17
CA ASN A 4 -3.77 13.50 7.57
C ASN A 4 -3.38 13.26 9.03
N ARG A 5 -3.62 12.08 9.59
CA ARG A 5 -3.02 11.74 10.87
C ARG A 5 -1.73 10.98 10.63
N THR A 6 -0.64 11.43 11.25
CA THR A 6 0.60 10.66 11.32
C THR A 6 0.34 9.29 11.95
N THR A 7 1.16 8.31 11.65
CA THR A 7 1.02 6.96 12.23
C THR A 7 0.98 7.03 13.75
N THR A 8 1.79 7.89 14.38
CA THR A 8 1.78 8.10 15.83
C THR A 8 0.43 8.57 16.36
N ALA A 9 -0.11 9.66 15.79
CA ALA A 9 -1.41 10.18 16.24
C ALA A 9 -2.56 9.21 15.99
N MET A 10 -2.43 8.35 14.98
CA MET A 10 -3.39 7.29 14.70
C MET A 10 -3.29 6.18 15.73
N LEU A 11 -2.08 5.73 16.07
CA LEU A 11 -1.85 4.71 17.10
C LEU A 11 -2.36 5.18 18.46
N ASP A 12 -2.02 6.40 18.89
CA ASP A 12 -2.49 6.95 20.14
C ASP A 12 -4.03 6.95 20.23
N ALA A 13 -4.69 7.27 19.12
CA ALA A 13 -6.16 7.29 19.06
C ALA A 13 -6.80 5.88 18.98
N LEU A 14 -6.04 4.82 18.62
CA LEU A 14 -6.51 3.42 18.62
C LEU A 14 -6.65 2.81 20.03
N HIS A 15 -6.07 3.44 21.06
CA HIS A 15 -6.30 3.05 22.44
C HIS A 15 -7.76 3.24 22.87
N ASP A 16 -8.44 4.25 22.31
CA ASP A 16 -9.87 4.44 22.53
C ASP A 16 -10.68 3.43 21.70
N ALA A 17 -11.24 2.44 22.38
CA ALA A 17 -12.05 1.38 21.74
C ALA A 17 -13.31 1.90 21.05
N GLY A 18 -13.80 3.10 21.43
CA GLY A 18 -14.96 3.76 20.81
C GLY A 18 -14.64 4.50 19.50
N ASN A 19 -13.38 4.63 19.12
CA ASN A 19 -12.98 5.43 17.97
C ASN A 19 -12.99 4.62 16.66
N ALA A 20 -14.20 4.26 16.19
CA ALA A 20 -14.39 3.50 14.97
C ALA A 20 -13.78 4.19 13.72
N ASP A 21 -13.83 5.53 13.68
CA ASP A 21 -13.28 6.32 12.56
C ASP A 21 -11.76 6.15 12.41
N VAL A 22 -11.04 6.07 13.52
CA VAL A 22 -9.58 5.86 13.50
C VAL A 22 -9.25 4.44 13.07
N TRP A 23 -10.02 3.47 13.53
CA TRP A 23 -9.87 2.09 13.08
C TRP A 23 -10.10 1.97 11.58
N GLU A 24 -11.14 2.58 11.03
CA GLU A 24 -11.40 2.58 9.59
C GLU A 24 -10.26 3.22 8.79
N GLN A 25 -9.69 4.33 9.30
CA GLN A 25 -8.52 4.97 8.68
C GLN A 25 -7.29 4.06 8.70
N PHE A 26 -7.03 3.38 9.82
CA PHE A 26 -5.93 2.43 9.97
C PHE A 26 -6.10 1.24 9.03
N ASP A 27 -7.29 0.65 9.01
CA ASP A 27 -7.63 -0.47 8.11
C ASP A 27 -7.46 -0.08 6.63
N ARG A 28 -7.99 1.06 6.23
CA ARG A 28 -7.88 1.59 4.86
C ARG A 28 -6.42 1.81 4.44
N ARG A 29 -5.55 2.20 5.38
CA ARG A 29 -4.14 2.45 5.14
C ARG A 29 -3.34 1.16 4.99
N TYR A 30 -3.51 0.20 5.90
CA TYR A 30 -2.65 -0.97 5.99
C TYR A 30 -3.20 -2.24 5.31
N ARG A 31 -4.52 -2.40 5.21
CA ARG A 31 -5.14 -3.56 4.55
C ARG A 31 -4.64 -3.79 3.13
N PRO A 32 -4.58 -2.77 2.25
CA PRO A 32 -4.09 -2.97 0.88
C PRO A 32 -2.62 -3.42 0.83
N ILE A 33 -1.78 -2.91 1.72
CA ILE A 33 -0.37 -3.30 1.83
C ILE A 33 -0.27 -4.76 2.23
N LEU A 34 -1.04 -5.19 3.24
CA LEU A 34 -1.06 -6.58 3.72
C LEU A 34 -1.59 -7.54 2.66
N ILE A 35 -2.62 -7.17 1.91
CA ILE A 35 -3.14 -7.98 0.80
C ILE A 35 -2.06 -8.15 -0.27
N GLY A 36 -1.41 -7.06 -0.71
CA GLY A 36 -0.33 -7.11 -1.68
C GLY A 36 0.85 -7.95 -1.18
N PHE A 37 1.25 -7.76 0.06
CA PHE A 37 2.28 -8.55 0.73
C PHE A 37 1.96 -10.06 0.70
N ALA A 38 0.76 -10.45 1.09
CA ALA A 38 0.35 -11.86 1.09
C ALA A 38 0.29 -12.46 -0.32
N ARG A 39 -0.18 -11.68 -1.33
CA ARG A 39 -0.17 -12.08 -2.74
C ARG A 39 1.25 -12.32 -3.26
N ASN A 40 2.18 -11.42 -2.95
CA ASN A 40 3.60 -11.59 -3.32
C ASN A 40 4.23 -12.83 -2.69
N LEU A 41 3.69 -13.29 -1.57
CA LEU A 41 4.09 -14.54 -0.94
C LEU A 41 3.34 -15.77 -1.50
N GLY A 42 2.59 -15.61 -2.59
CA GLY A 42 1.97 -16.70 -3.34
C GLY A 42 0.58 -17.13 -2.82
N LEU A 43 -0.10 -16.31 -2.01
CA LEU A 43 -1.45 -16.61 -1.58
C LEU A 43 -2.49 -16.21 -2.63
N THR A 44 -3.63 -16.89 -2.62
CA THR A 44 -4.80 -16.50 -3.42
C THR A 44 -5.36 -15.16 -2.95
N ASP A 45 -6.18 -14.51 -3.78
CA ASP A 45 -6.82 -13.26 -3.42
C ASP A 45 -7.66 -13.37 -2.14
N GLN A 46 -8.41 -14.46 -1.99
CA GLN A 46 -9.22 -14.72 -0.82
C GLN A 46 -8.37 -14.93 0.44
N ASP A 47 -7.38 -15.84 0.36
CA ASP A 47 -6.49 -16.11 1.49
C ASP A 47 -5.70 -14.84 1.88
N SER A 48 -5.32 -13.99 0.91
CA SER A 48 -4.64 -12.72 1.17
C SER A 48 -5.54 -11.72 1.91
N ALA A 49 -6.81 -11.63 1.55
CA ALA A 49 -7.78 -10.78 2.25
C ALA A 49 -8.03 -11.27 3.68
N ASP A 50 -8.14 -12.59 3.89
CA ASP A 50 -8.32 -13.21 5.20
C ASP A 50 -7.08 -12.97 6.09
N ILE A 51 -5.86 -13.16 5.56
CA ILE A 51 -4.61 -12.86 6.26
C ILE A 51 -4.52 -11.39 6.65
N ALA A 52 -4.89 -10.47 5.76
CA ALA A 52 -4.88 -9.05 6.07
C ALA A 52 -5.85 -8.71 7.21
N GLN A 53 -7.06 -9.25 7.17
CA GLN A 53 -8.06 -9.06 8.21
C GLN A 53 -7.60 -9.62 9.56
N GLU A 54 -7.10 -10.86 9.59
CA GLU A 54 -6.62 -11.49 10.82
C GLU A 54 -5.40 -10.75 11.40
N THR A 55 -4.49 -10.26 10.52
CA THR A 55 -3.31 -9.50 10.93
C THR A 55 -3.71 -8.20 11.62
N LEU A 56 -4.62 -7.42 11.02
CA LEU A 56 -5.09 -6.16 11.58
C LEU A 56 -5.86 -6.35 12.89
N ALA A 57 -6.73 -7.37 12.96
CA ALA A 57 -7.47 -7.70 14.18
C ALA A 57 -6.52 -8.12 15.31
N ARG A 58 -5.51 -8.93 15.00
CA ARG A 58 -4.50 -9.37 15.97
C ARG A 58 -3.63 -8.21 16.44
N PHE A 59 -3.18 -7.38 15.51
CA PHE A 59 -2.44 -6.16 15.84
C PHE A 59 -3.21 -5.29 16.83
N LEU A 60 -4.48 -4.99 16.53
CA LEU A 60 -5.32 -4.15 17.39
C LEU A 60 -5.46 -4.71 18.82
N SER A 61 -5.65 -6.03 18.95
CA SER A 61 -5.69 -6.70 20.25
C SER A 61 -4.36 -6.56 20.98
N GLU A 62 -3.24 -6.88 20.34
CA GLU A 62 -1.91 -6.80 20.96
C GLU A 62 -1.50 -5.38 21.31
N TYR A 63 -1.90 -4.41 20.47
CA TYR A 63 -1.66 -2.99 20.71
C TYR A 63 -2.40 -2.51 21.98
N ARG A 64 -3.69 -2.84 22.11
CA ARG A 64 -4.51 -2.50 23.30
C ARG A 64 -4.02 -3.20 24.57
N ASP A 65 -3.49 -4.40 24.43
CA ASP A 65 -2.84 -5.14 25.53
C ASP A 65 -1.46 -4.56 25.93
N GLY A 66 -1.00 -3.48 25.27
CA GLY A 66 0.31 -2.86 25.53
C GLY A 66 1.52 -3.68 25.08
N ARG A 67 1.31 -4.62 24.15
CA ARG A 67 2.42 -5.50 23.67
C ARG A 67 3.25 -4.85 22.58
N TYR A 68 2.70 -3.88 21.85
CA TYR A 68 3.43 -3.11 20.85
C TYR A 68 4.24 -2.02 21.55
N ASP A 69 5.52 -1.98 21.23
CA ASP A 69 6.48 -1.02 21.78
C ASP A 69 7.28 -0.43 20.61
N ARG A 70 7.11 0.86 20.34
CA ARG A 70 7.80 1.57 19.27
C ARG A 70 9.31 1.58 19.41
N GLU A 71 9.81 1.56 20.64
CA GLU A 71 11.27 1.53 20.91
C GLU A 71 11.89 0.19 20.49
N LYS A 72 11.08 -0.86 20.37
CA LYS A 72 11.52 -2.21 19.98
C LYS A 72 11.38 -2.50 18.48
N GLY A 73 10.64 -1.66 17.74
CA GLY A 73 10.51 -1.86 16.31
C GLY A 73 9.41 -1.06 15.66
N ARG A 74 9.55 -0.91 14.34
CA ARG A 74 8.60 -0.18 13.50
C ARG A 74 7.28 -0.94 13.38
N LEU A 75 6.17 -0.21 13.24
CA LEU A 75 4.85 -0.78 13.03
C LEU A 75 4.80 -1.75 11.84
N GLY A 76 5.42 -1.38 10.71
CA GLY A 76 5.49 -2.25 9.53
C GLY A 76 6.14 -3.60 9.84
N ALA A 77 7.24 -3.61 10.59
CA ALA A 77 7.91 -4.86 11.01
C ALA A 77 7.01 -5.72 11.91
N TRP A 78 6.25 -5.09 12.80
CA TRP A 78 5.28 -5.79 13.65
C TRP A 78 4.16 -6.43 12.83
N LEU A 79 3.56 -5.68 11.89
CA LEU A 79 2.51 -6.18 11.00
C LEU A 79 3.03 -7.33 10.13
N VAL A 80 4.25 -7.21 9.58
CA VAL A 80 4.92 -8.28 8.83
C VAL A 80 5.11 -9.53 9.70
N GLY A 81 5.54 -9.37 10.95
CA GLY A 81 5.70 -10.49 11.89
C GLY A 81 4.41 -11.25 12.13
N ILE A 82 3.29 -10.53 12.38
CA ILE A 82 1.97 -11.15 12.56
C ILE A 82 1.53 -11.86 11.26
N ALA A 83 1.63 -11.16 10.11
CA ALA A 83 1.23 -11.71 8.82
C ALA A 83 2.04 -12.97 8.46
N ARG A 84 3.36 -12.94 8.64
CA ARG A 84 4.25 -14.09 8.44
C ARG A 84 3.78 -15.31 9.24
N TYR A 85 3.52 -15.12 10.55
CA TYR A 85 3.04 -16.21 11.40
C TYR A 85 1.72 -16.81 10.89
N ARG A 86 0.77 -15.95 10.49
CA ARG A 86 -0.53 -16.39 9.94
C ARG A 86 -0.38 -17.15 8.63
N ILE A 87 0.50 -16.68 7.74
CA ILE A 87 0.79 -17.35 6.47
C ILE A 87 1.43 -18.73 6.70
N LEU A 88 2.37 -18.84 7.64
CA LEU A 88 2.95 -20.13 8.02
C LEU A 88 1.90 -21.10 8.54
N ASP A 89 0.99 -20.64 9.41
CA ASP A 89 -0.08 -21.47 9.95
C ASP A 89 -1.06 -21.92 8.85
N LEU A 90 -1.44 -21.01 7.96
CA LEU A 90 -2.28 -21.33 6.79
C LEU A 90 -1.61 -22.39 5.89
N ARG A 91 -0.30 -22.23 5.57
CA ARG A 91 0.45 -23.20 4.76
C ARG A 91 0.52 -24.56 5.41
N ARG A 92 0.73 -24.64 6.73
CA ARG A 92 0.73 -25.90 7.48
C ARG A 92 -0.61 -26.62 7.40
N ARG A 93 -1.73 -25.89 7.52
CA ARG A 93 -3.08 -26.46 7.42
C ARG A 93 -3.45 -26.88 5.99
N SER A 94 -2.87 -26.21 4.99
CA SER A 94 -3.18 -26.38 3.58
C SER A 94 -2.04 -27.04 2.80
N ALA A 95 -1.29 -27.94 3.43
CA ALA A 95 -0.05 -28.52 2.91
C ALA A 95 -0.13 -29.12 1.48
N GLY A 96 -1.35 -29.47 0.98
CA GLY A 96 -1.55 -29.92 -0.41
C GLY A 96 -1.87 -28.79 -1.42
N LYS A 97 -2.42 -27.66 -0.98
CA LYS A 97 -2.92 -26.60 -1.86
C LYS A 97 -1.79 -25.70 -2.41
N TYR A 98 -0.80 -25.42 -1.57
CA TYR A 98 0.30 -24.49 -1.89
C TYR A 98 1.57 -25.16 -2.44
N GLN A 99 1.72 -26.48 -2.27
CA GLN A 99 2.81 -27.25 -2.90
C GLN A 99 2.63 -27.39 -4.42
N LEU A 100 1.40 -27.31 -4.93
CA LEU A 100 1.09 -27.40 -6.36
C LEU A 100 1.33 -26.10 -7.15
N ALA A 101 1.53 -24.98 -6.48
CA ALA A 101 1.74 -23.68 -7.12
C ALA A 101 3.18 -23.43 -7.62
N GLY A 102 3.99 -24.50 -7.77
CA GLY A 102 5.35 -24.45 -8.32
C GLY A 102 6.39 -23.93 -7.33
N GLU A 103 7.42 -24.73 -7.10
CA GLU A 103 8.57 -24.41 -6.20
C GLU A 103 9.31 -23.10 -6.55
N SER A 104 8.99 -22.47 -7.67
CA SER A 104 9.69 -21.29 -8.20
C SER A 104 9.22 -19.94 -7.65
N ALA A 105 8.14 -19.90 -6.86
CA ALA A 105 7.56 -18.65 -6.33
C ALA A 105 7.40 -18.63 -4.81
N ILE A 106 7.93 -19.61 -4.08
CA ILE A 106 7.85 -19.63 -2.63
C ILE A 106 8.95 -18.70 -2.09
N VAL A 107 8.59 -17.45 -1.88
CA VAL A 107 9.42 -16.53 -1.08
C VAL A 107 9.69 -17.23 0.26
N ASP A 108 10.97 -17.37 0.59
CA ASP A 108 11.40 -17.92 1.87
C ASP A 108 10.89 -17.00 2.99
N LEU A 109 9.96 -17.53 3.79
CA LEU A 109 9.39 -16.78 4.90
C LEU A 109 10.39 -16.58 6.05
N ASP A 110 11.55 -17.21 6.00
CA ASP A 110 12.62 -17.02 6.99
C ASP A 110 13.64 -15.95 6.53
N ASP A 111 13.56 -15.46 5.29
CA ASP A 111 14.35 -14.33 4.80
C ASP A 111 13.69 -12.98 5.18
N GLU A 112 14.02 -12.48 6.37
CA GLU A 112 13.51 -11.21 6.90
C GLU A 112 13.82 -10.02 5.97
N LYS A 113 14.97 -10.03 5.28
CA LYS A 113 15.35 -8.95 4.36
C LYS A 113 14.43 -8.92 3.14
N ASN A 114 14.10 -10.09 2.62
CA ASN A 114 13.19 -10.21 1.50
C ASN A 114 11.75 -9.83 1.90
N LEU A 115 11.30 -10.25 3.08
CA LEU A 115 9.99 -9.84 3.62
C LEU A 115 9.90 -8.32 3.80
N SER A 116 10.93 -7.68 4.36
CA SER A 116 11.00 -6.23 4.47
C SER A 116 10.94 -5.54 3.11
N LYS A 117 11.64 -6.08 2.11
CA LYS A 117 11.61 -5.53 0.75
C LYS A 117 10.22 -5.62 0.13
N VAL A 118 9.58 -6.79 0.21
CA VAL A 118 8.21 -6.97 -0.30
C VAL A 118 7.23 -6.00 0.37
N TRP A 119 7.35 -5.83 1.70
CA TRP A 119 6.54 -4.87 2.44
C TRP A 119 6.73 -3.43 1.94
N GLU A 120 7.98 -2.99 1.78
CA GLU A 120 8.29 -1.65 1.32
C GLU A 120 7.85 -1.40 -0.13
N ASP A 121 7.93 -2.40 -0.99
CA ASP A 121 7.44 -2.32 -2.36
C ASP A 121 5.90 -2.15 -2.36
N GLU A 122 5.17 -2.94 -1.57
CA GLU A 122 3.71 -2.84 -1.45
C GLU A 122 3.26 -1.53 -0.77
N ARG A 123 4.02 -1.04 0.21
CA ARG A 123 3.78 0.28 0.81
C ARG A 123 3.87 1.38 -0.24
N ARG A 124 4.91 1.35 -1.07
CA ARG A 124 5.08 2.31 -2.18
C ARG A 124 3.96 2.23 -3.20
N HIS A 125 3.50 1.04 -3.55
CA HIS A 125 2.36 0.86 -4.43
C HIS A 125 1.07 1.43 -3.83
N ALA A 126 0.83 1.22 -2.54
CA ALA A 126 -0.33 1.76 -1.84
C ALA A 126 -0.29 3.30 -1.79
N VAL A 127 0.85 3.89 -1.47
CA VAL A 127 1.06 5.34 -1.48
C VAL A 127 0.80 5.94 -2.85
N LEU A 128 1.35 5.32 -3.90
CA LEU A 128 1.16 5.81 -5.28
C LEU A 128 -0.31 5.75 -5.69
N ARG A 129 -1.02 4.68 -5.35
CA ARG A 129 -2.45 4.54 -5.64
C ARG A 129 -3.26 5.64 -4.95
N ILE A 130 -3.06 5.86 -3.65
CA ILE A 130 -3.73 6.91 -2.90
C ILE A 130 -3.42 8.29 -3.50
N ALA A 131 -2.17 8.52 -3.88
CA ALA A 131 -1.76 9.77 -4.51
C ALA A 131 -2.43 10.00 -5.87
N MET A 132 -2.62 8.96 -6.66
CA MET A 132 -3.34 9.04 -7.94
C MET A 132 -4.83 9.30 -7.72
N GLU A 133 -5.47 8.63 -6.77
CA GLU A 133 -6.87 8.85 -6.40
C GLU A 133 -7.09 10.31 -5.95
N GLU A 134 -6.19 10.84 -5.11
CA GLU A 134 -6.26 12.23 -4.66
C GLU A 134 -6.04 13.22 -5.82
N LEU A 135 -5.10 12.93 -6.71
CA LEU A 135 -4.85 13.75 -7.89
C LEU A 135 -6.09 13.83 -8.80
N GLN A 136 -6.78 12.70 -9.02
CA GLN A 136 -8.00 12.61 -9.82
C GLN A 136 -9.18 13.31 -9.14
N ALA A 137 -9.33 13.19 -7.83
CA ALA A 137 -10.38 13.86 -7.06
C ALA A 137 -10.19 15.38 -6.97
N ASN A 138 -8.96 15.87 -7.20
CA ASN A 138 -8.65 17.28 -7.10
C ASN A 138 -9.00 18.04 -8.38
N SER A 139 -10.12 18.77 -8.35
CA SER A 139 -10.67 19.56 -9.46
C SER A 139 -9.73 20.63 -10.07
N ARG A 140 -8.58 20.89 -9.43
CA ARG A 140 -7.58 21.85 -9.94
C ARG A 140 -6.69 21.28 -11.04
N THR A 141 -6.77 19.98 -11.32
CA THR A 141 -6.02 19.37 -12.42
C THR A 141 -6.99 19.08 -13.56
N ASP A 142 -6.70 19.64 -14.73
CA ASP A 142 -7.50 19.38 -15.92
C ASP A 142 -7.52 17.87 -16.23
N PRO A 143 -8.72 17.26 -16.39
CA PRO A 143 -8.87 15.84 -16.68
C PRO A 143 -8.09 15.37 -17.92
N LYS A 144 -7.99 16.22 -18.95
CA LYS A 144 -7.20 15.91 -20.15
C LYS A 144 -5.72 15.75 -19.84
N THR A 145 -5.20 16.57 -18.93
CA THR A 145 -3.81 16.49 -18.44
C THR A 145 -3.54 15.19 -17.69
N ILE A 146 -4.50 14.73 -16.87
CA ILE A 146 -4.40 13.44 -16.16
C ILE A 146 -4.45 12.29 -17.16
N LYS A 147 -5.38 12.33 -18.12
CA LYS A 147 -5.50 11.31 -19.18
C LYS A 147 -4.21 11.15 -19.98
N VAL A 148 -3.54 12.25 -20.34
CA VAL A 148 -2.22 12.21 -20.99
C VAL A 148 -1.21 11.43 -20.15
N PHE A 149 -1.16 11.70 -18.86
CA PHE A 149 -0.23 11.03 -17.95
C PHE A 149 -0.52 9.53 -17.83
N GLU A 150 -1.79 9.15 -17.69
CA GLU A 150 -2.22 7.75 -17.61
C GLU A 150 -1.87 6.98 -18.89
N MET A 151 -2.16 7.55 -20.05
CA MET A 151 -1.82 6.92 -21.34
C MET A 151 -0.31 6.68 -21.47
N LEU A 152 0.52 7.64 -21.07
CA LEU A 152 1.98 7.51 -21.14
C LEU A 152 2.56 6.56 -20.12
N MET A 153 2.13 6.66 -18.86
CA MET A 153 2.80 6.03 -17.73
C MET A 153 2.17 4.72 -17.29
N VAL A 154 0.85 4.58 -17.42
CA VAL A 154 0.11 3.37 -17.05
C VAL A 154 -0.05 2.45 -18.26
N HIS A 155 -0.44 3.02 -19.40
CA HIS A 155 -0.72 2.24 -20.61
C HIS A 155 0.48 2.17 -21.58
N SER A 156 1.59 2.86 -21.27
CA SER A 156 2.82 2.87 -22.09
C SER A 156 2.58 3.27 -23.56
N VAL A 157 1.58 4.13 -23.81
CA VAL A 157 1.27 4.63 -25.16
C VAL A 157 2.38 5.58 -25.61
N PRO A 158 2.91 5.45 -26.85
CA PRO A 158 3.92 6.37 -27.38
C PRO A 158 3.45 7.82 -27.38
N PRO A 159 4.33 8.81 -27.07
CA PRO A 159 3.95 10.23 -27.01
C PRO A 159 3.28 10.75 -28.28
N GLN A 160 3.73 10.30 -29.47
CA GLN A 160 3.12 10.70 -30.74
C GLN A 160 1.67 10.20 -30.85
N SER A 161 1.41 8.94 -30.47
CA SER A 161 0.05 8.36 -30.50
C SER A 161 -0.89 9.09 -29.53
N VAL A 162 -0.39 9.50 -28.35
CA VAL A 162 -1.13 10.32 -27.39
C VAL A 162 -1.46 11.69 -27.98
N ALA A 163 -0.50 12.32 -28.65
CA ALA A 163 -0.66 13.61 -29.30
C ALA A 163 -1.76 13.53 -30.38
N ASP A 164 -1.70 12.50 -31.23
CA ASP A 164 -2.64 12.27 -32.32
C ASP A 164 -4.07 11.97 -31.78
N GLU A 165 -4.19 11.09 -30.76
CA GLU A 165 -5.51 10.73 -30.17
C GLU A 165 -6.19 11.90 -29.47
N LEU A 166 -5.40 12.75 -28.80
CA LEU A 166 -5.94 13.87 -28.01
C LEU A 166 -5.93 15.21 -28.75
N GLU A 167 -5.50 15.22 -30.04
CA GLU A 167 -5.40 16.42 -30.87
C GLU A 167 -4.61 17.54 -30.18
N ILE A 168 -3.40 17.21 -29.70
CA ILE A 168 -2.46 18.15 -29.07
C ILE A 168 -1.05 17.97 -29.62
N SER A 169 -0.18 18.93 -29.38
CA SER A 169 1.21 18.77 -29.79
C SER A 169 1.96 17.78 -28.88
N VAL A 170 2.98 17.10 -29.42
CA VAL A 170 3.89 16.26 -28.61
C VAL A 170 4.55 17.06 -27.49
N HIS A 171 4.81 18.36 -27.72
CA HIS A 171 5.29 19.27 -26.70
C HIS A 171 4.31 19.38 -25.52
N ASP A 172 3.00 19.54 -25.81
CA ASP A 172 1.98 19.62 -24.78
C ASP A 172 1.82 18.30 -24.02
N VAL A 173 2.02 17.15 -24.69
CA VAL A 173 2.07 15.83 -24.04
C VAL A 173 3.18 15.78 -22.97
N TYR A 174 4.39 16.24 -23.29
CA TYR A 174 5.48 16.28 -22.31
C TYR A 174 5.26 17.31 -21.20
N LEU A 175 4.66 18.47 -21.53
CA LEU A 175 4.28 19.46 -20.50
C LEU A 175 3.24 18.89 -19.53
N ALA A 176 2.21 18.22 -20.06
CA ALA A 176 1.20 17.55 -19.24
C ALA A 176 1.82 16.50 -18.31
N LYS A 177 2.66 15.60 -18.86
CA LYS A 177 3.42 14.61 -18.09
C LYS A 177 4.21 15.26 -16.95
N SER A 178 4.97 16.31 -17.25
CA SER A 178 5.82 16.99 -16.26
C SER A 178 4.97 17.62 -15.14
N ARG A 179 3.87 18.30 -15.48
CA ARG A 179 2.97 18.93 -14.50
C ARG A 179 2.32 17.91 -13.56
N VAL A 180 1.83 16.79 -14.11
CA VAL A 180 1.23 15.72 -13.30
C VAL A 180 2.29 15.07 -12.42
N ALA A 181 3.45 14.71 -12.97
CA ALA A 181 4.55 14.12 -12.22
C ALA A 181 5.00 15.01 -11.05
N GLN A 182 5.08 16.32 -11.25
CA GLN A 182 5.44 17.27 -10.18
C GLN A 182 4.38 17.34 -9.08
N ARG A 183 3.10 17.35 -9.44
CA ARG A 183 2.00 17.33 -8.45
C ARG A 183 1.96 16.02 -7.71
N LEU A 184 2.05 14.90 -8.43
CA LEU A 184 2.04 13.57 -7.85
C LEU A 184 3.18 13.40 -6.85
N ARG A 185 4.39 13.87 -7.17
CA ARG A 185 5.54 13.85 -6.24
C ARG A 185 5.23 14.54 -4.93
N LYS A 186 4.63 15.74 -4.97
CA LYS A 186 4.25 16.48 -3.74
C LYS A 186 3.20 15.75 -2.91
N ILE A 187 2.24 15.09 -3.56
CA ILE A 187 1.22 14.29 -2.87
C ILE A 187 1.88 13.06 -2.23
N VAL A 188 2.75 12.36 -2.98
CA VAL A 188 3.50 11.20 -2.48
C VAL A 188 4.36 11.59 -1.28
N GLU A 189 5.18 12.65 -1.39
CA GLU A 189 6.03 13.14 -0.28
C GLU A 189 5.21 13.44 0.98
N ARG A 190 4.04 14.06 0.83
CA ARG A 190 3.14 14.31 1.96
C ARG A 190 2.59 13.00 2.55
N ILE A 191 2.11 12.08 1.72
CA ILE A 191 1.58 10.80 2.20
C ILE A 191 2.70 9.98 2.86
N GLU A 192 3.89 9.93 2.27
CA GLU A 192 5.04 9.23 2.87
C GLU A 192 5.40 9.78 4.24
N SER A 193 5.40 11.10 4.41
CA SER A 193 5.67 11.71 5.73
C SER A 193 4.66 11.28 6.81
N GLU A 194 3.46 10.88 6.43
CA GLU A 194 2.45 10.34 7.35
C GLU A 194 2.75 8.91 7.80
N TYR A 195 3.54 8.16 6.99
CA TYR A 195 4.03 6.82 7.34
C TYR A 195 5.38 6.85 8.05
N ASP A 196 6.20 7.90 7.81
CA ASP A 196 7.60 7.97 8.27
C ASP A 196 7.75 8.37 9.75
N ASP A 197 6.67 8.71 10.45
CA ASP A 197 6.69 8.86 11.92
C ASP A 197 7.04 7.54 12.64
N ASP A 198 7.32 6.47 11.87
CA ASP A 198 7.83 5.19 12.35
C ASP A 198 9.39 5.12 12.34
N ALA A 199 10.08 6.23 12.06
CA ALA A 199 11.53 6.28 11.99
C ALA A 199 12.19 6.55 13.34
#